data_09421b1e668fe9dcb1f4c3275a04a2af
#
_entry.id   09421b1e668fe9dcb1f4c3275a04a2af
#
_cell.length_a   1.000
_cell.length_b   1.000
_cell.length_c   1.000
_cell.angle_alpha   90.00
_cell.angle_beta   90.00
_cell.angle_gamma   90.00
#
_symmetry.space_group_name_H-M   'P 1'
#
loop_
_entity.id
_entity.type
_entity.pdbx_description
1 polymer ?
#
loop_
_entity_poly.entity_id
_entity_poly.type
_entity_poly.pdbx_seq_one_letter_code
_entity_poly.pdbx_strand_id
1 'polypeptide(L)'
;NTNNAVLGSIEAQIDSQNQKLIDSQMADNSEIQSIRKELFSENEKLAKLQFKFTDDYPEVVKVKENIAYLEGELAKTVAKSIASENVTISPVQMDLLQKRVVAKNNIEAAQAALAQLDTLGKQNIEQSNQLSQKSIKFLELQRNAKVSADTYNLLTKSLEELKIKK
;
A
#
# COMPACT_ATOMS: atom_id res chain seq x y z
N ASN A 1 6.34 -6.75 12.95
CA ASN A 1 7.06 -6.95 14.24
C ASN A 1 8.44 -7.57 14.06
N THR A 2 8.63 -8.49 13.10
CA THR A 2 9.92 -9.19 12.89
C THR A 2 11.04 -8.23 12.48
N ASN A 3 10.78 -7.30 11.54
CA ASN A 3 11.78 -6.34 11.07
C ASN A 3 12.21 -5.36 12.18
N ASN A 4 11.30 -4.94 13.07
CA ASN A 4 11.65 -4.10 14.21
C ASN A 4 12.54 -4.83 15.23
N ALA A 5 12.28 -6.12 15.48
CA ALA A 5 13.13 -6.92 16.36
C ALA A 5 14.54 -7.13 15.77
N VAL A 6 14.62 -7.38 14.46
CA VAL A 6 15.90 -7.49 13.74
C VAL A 6 16.67 -6.15 13.81
N LEU A 7 16.00 -5.03 13.55
CA LEU A 7 16.60 -3.71 13.62
C LEU A 7 17.16 -3.42 15.04
N GLY A 8 16.36 -3.66 16.09
CA GLY A 8 16.80 -3.45 17.47
C GLY A 8 18.00 -4.31 17.86
N SER A 9 18.05 -5.57 17.39
CA SER A 9 19.21 -6.45 17.61
C SER A 9 20.47 -5.95 16.87
N ILE A 10 20.32 -5.42 15.66
CA ILE A 10 21.44 -4.86 14.89
C ILE A 10 21.93 -3.56 15.53
N GLU A 11 21.05 -2.66 15.94
CA GLU A 11 21.40 -1.39 16.57
C GLU A 11 22.12 -1.58 17.89
N ALA A 12 21.78 -2.60 18.67
CA ALA A 12 22.49 -2.94 19.91
C ALA A 12 23.94 -3.44 19.67
N GLN A 13 24.26 -3.90 18.47
CA GLN A 13 25.58 -4.42 18.10
C GLN A 13 26.49 -3.37 17.43
N ILE A 14 25.94 -2.23 17.02
CA ILE A 14 26.68 -1.16 16.35
C ILE A 14 26.99 -0.06 17.34
N ASP A 15 28.24 0.40 17.35
CA ASP A 15 28.68 1.54 18.19
C ASP A 15 27.94 2.83 17.76
N SER A 16 27.48 3.61 18.74
CA SER A 16 26.63 4.80 18.52
C SER A 16 27.34 5.91 17.71
N GLN A 17 28.65 5.96 17.70
CA GLN A 17 29.42 6.90 16.87
C GLN A 17 29.36 6.50 15.39
N ASN A 18 29.49 5.21 15.09
CA ASN A 18 29.41 4.68 13.75
C ASN A 18 27.98 4.81 13.18
N GLN A 19 26.96 4.68 14.03
CA GLN A 19 25.57 4.91 13.63
C GLN A 19 25.32 6.33 13.13
N LYS A 20 25.78 7.34 13.86
CA LYS A 20 25.60 8.76 13.48
C LYS A 20 26.32 9.11 12.18
N LEU A 21 27.53 8.59 12.00
CA LEU A 21 28.30 8.82 10.77
C LEU A 21 27.57 8.24 9.55
N ILE A 22 27.01 7.04 9.68
CA ILE A 22 26.29 6.37 8.60
C ILE A 22 24.96 7.05 8.29
N ASP A 23 24.22 7.45 9.32
CA ASP A 23 22.96 8.17 9.10
C ASP A 23 23.18 9.51 8.39
N SER A 24 24.27 10.23 8.72
CA SER A 24 24.68 11.43 8.00
C SER A 24 25.04 11.15 6.54
N GLN A 25 25.89 10.16 6.29
CA GLN A 25 26.29 9.75 4.94
C GLN A 25 25.12 9.29 4.06
N MET A 26 24.20 8.53 4.65
CA MET A 26 22.99 8.11 3.97
C MET A 26 22.07 9.27 3.63
N ALA A 27 22.04 10.33 4.46
CA ALA A 27 21.23 11.52 4.20
C ALA A 27 21.85 12.38 3.08
N ASP A 28 23.17 12.46 2.99
CA ASP A 28 23.88 13.35 2.07
C ASP A 28 24.20 12.70 0.70
N ASN A 29 24.17 11.37 0.61
CA ASN A 29 24.49 10.67 -0.63
C ASN A 29 23.26 10.58 -1.56
N SER A 30 23.32 11.32 -2.68
CA SER A 30 22.23 11.38 -3.66
C SER A 30 21.91 10.05 -4.32
N GLU A 31 22.90 9.17 -4.53
CA GLU A 31 22.73 7.84 -5.10
C GLU A 31 21.96 6.93 -4.14
N ILE A 32 22.31 6.95 -2.86
CA ILE A 32 21.57 6.24 -1.80
C ILE A 32 20.12 6.72 -1.72
N GLN A 33 19.91 8.03 -1.77
CA GLN A 33 18.57 8.60 -1.74
C GLN A 33 17.72 8.21 -2.97
N SER A 34 18.32 8.13 -4.15
CA SER A 34 17.65 7.67 -5.37
C SER A 34 17.20 6.22 -5.24
N ILE A 35 18.11 5.32 -4.85
CA ILE A 35 17.79 3.89 -4.67
C ILE A 35 16.71 3.69 -3.61
N ARG A 36 16.74 4.42 -2.50
CA ARG A 36 15.70 4.36 -1.45
C ARG A 36 14.34 4.79 -1.98
N LYS A 37 14.28 5.83 -2.81
CA LYS A 37 13.05 6.31 -3.43
C LYS A 37 12.47 5.30 -4.40
N GLU A 38 13.33 4.65 -5.18
CA GLU A 38 12.92 3.57 -6.09
C GLU A 38 12.41 2.35 -5.31
N LEU A 39 13.11 1.93 -4.26
CA LEU A 39 12.67 0.87 -3.35
C LEU A 39 11.31 1.17 -2.74
N PHE A 40 11.10 2.39 -2.26
CA PHE A 40 9.81 2.81 -1.74
C PHE A 40 8.70 2.67 -2.79
N SER A 41 8.95 3.13 -4.02
CA SER A 41 8.00 3.03 -5.15
C SER A 41 7.68 1.57 -5.50
N GLU A 42 8.68 0.69 -5.56
CA GLU A 42 8.46 -0.74 -5.86
C GLU A 42 7.71 -1.45 -4.72
N ASN A 43 8.00 -1.14 -3.45
CA ASN A 43 7.24 -1.67 -2.32
C ASN A 43 5.77 -1.18 -2.32
N GLU A 44 5.52 0.06 -2.71
CA GLU A 44 4.16 0.59 -2.88
C GLU A 44 3.41 -0.16 -4.00
N LYS A 45 4.08 -0.44 -5.12
CA LYS A 45 3.52 -1.27 -6.21
C LYS A 45 3.22 -2.68 -5.74
N LEU A 46 4.15 -3.30 -4.99
CA LEU A 46 3.96 -4.63 -4.41
C LEU A 46 2.72 -4.68 -3.52
N ALA A 47 2.57 -3.72 -2.62
CA ALA A 47 1.40 -3.64 -1.74
C ALA A 47 0.08 -3.52 -2.52
N LYS A 48 0.04 -2.71 -3.60
CA LYS A 48 -1.13 -2.58 -4.48
C LYS A 48 -1.45 -3.87 -5.23
N LEU A 49 -0.42 -4.59 -5.70
CA LEU A 49 -0.59 -5.85 -6.42
C LEU A 49 -1.06 -6.97 -5.48
N GLN A 50 -0.46 -7.11 -4.30
CA GLN A 50 -0.81 -8.13 -3.31
C GLN A 50 -2.25 -7.97 -2.78
N PHE A 51 -2.83 -6.78 -2.86
CA PHE A 51 -4.24 -6.58 -2.55
C PHE A 51 -5.18 -7.25 -3.57
N LYS A 52 -4.74 -7.44 -4.81
CA LYS A 52 -5.57 -7.95 -5.93
C LYS A 52 -5.16 -9.34 -6.39
N PHE A 53 -3.91 -9.70 -6.21
CA PHE A 53 -3.30 -10.89 -6.79
C PHE A 53 -2.56 -11.71 -5.74
N THR A 54 -2.39 -13.00 -6.00
CA THR A 54 -1.60 -13.91 -5.18
C THR A 54 -0.10 -13.69 -5.39
N ASP A 55 0.71 -14.22 -4.48
CA ASP A 55 2.17 -14.09 -4.52
C ASP A 55 2.84 -14.69 -5.77
N ASP A 56 2.18 -15.67 -6.40
CA ASP A 56 2.66 -16.35 -7.62
C ASP A 56 2.30 -15.61 -8.93
N TYR A 57 1.57 -14.50 -8.82
CA TYR A 57 1.22 -13.71 -10.01
C TYR A 57 2.47 -13.11 -10.66
N PRO A 58 2.66 -13.22 -11.99
CA PRO A 58 3.91 -12.83 -12.65
C PRO A 58 4.39 -11.42 -12.36
N GLU A 59 3.48 -10.44 -12.25
CA GLU A 59 3.85 -9.06 -11.92
C GLU A 59 4.28 -8.92 -10.46
N VAL A 60 3.68 -9.69 -9.52
CA VAL A 60 4.10 -9.72 -8.11
C VAL A 60 5.51 -10.28 -7.99
N VAL A 61 5.79 -11.39 -8.68
CA VAL A 61 7.12 -12.00 -8.71
C VAL A 61 8.15 -11.02 -9.27
N LYS A 62 7.86 -10.38 -10.40
CA LYS A 62 8.75 -9.39 -11.02
C LYS A 62 9.06 -8.21 -10.10
N VAL A 63 8.06 -7.67 -9.41
CA VAL A 63 8.26 -6.57 -8.47
C VAL A 63 9.10 -7.01 -7.27
N LYS A 64 8.90 -8.23 -6.75
CA LYS A 64 9.76 -8.80 -5.69
C LYS A 64 11.21 -8.96 -6.13
N GLU A 65 11.46 -9.39 -7.36
CA GLU A 65 12.80 -9.48 -7.94
C GLU A 65 13.45 -8.10 -8.06
N ASN A 66 12.72 -7.08 -8.51
CA ASN A 66 13.21 -5.71 -8.57
C ASN A 66 13.57 -5.16 -7.18
N ILE A 67 12.74 -5.43 -6.17
CA ILE A 67 13.02 -5.04 -4.79
C ILE A 67 14.32 -5.70 -4.30
N ALA A 68 14.49 -7.01 -4.50
CA ALA A 68 15.69 -7.72 -4.10
C ALA A 68 16.96 -7.19 -4.81
N TYR A 69 16.85 -6.83 -6.08
CA TYR A 69 17.93 -6.19 -6.83
C TYR A 69 18.30 -4.83 -6.24
N LEU A 70 17.31 -3.96 -6.00
CA LEU A 70 17.54 -2.63 -5.43
C LEU A 70 18.09 -2.69 -4.01
N GLU A 71 17.67 -3.66 -3.19
CA GLU A 71 18.26 -3.91 -1.85
C GLU A 71 19.74 -4.27 -1.95
N GLY A 72 20.10 -5.10 -2.93
CA GLY A 72 21.49 -5.43 -3.21
C GLY A 72 22.32 -4.24 -3.65
N GLU A 73 21.78 -3.38 -4.53
CA GLU A 73 22.44 -2.15 -4.97
C GLU A 73 22.58 -1.13 -3.84
N LEU A 74 21.56 -0.98 -3.00
CA LEU A 74 21.62 -0.14 -1.82
C LEU A 74 22.74 -0.57 -0.88
N ALA A 75 22.85 -1.87 -0.58
CA ALA A 75 23.89 -2.41 0.28
C ALA A 75 25.29 -2.14 -0.29
N LYS A 76 25.50 -2.32 -1.60
CA LYS A 76 26.78 -2.04 -2.27
C LYS A 76 27.14 -0.55 -2.22
N THR A 77 26.16 0.33 -2.52
CA THR A 77 26.38 1.76 -2.54
C THR A 77 26.72 2.30 -1.13
N VAL A 78 26.04 1.80 -0.10
CA VAL A 78 26.35 2.11 1.30
C VAL A 78 27.78 1.66 1.65
N ALA A 79 28.15 0.42 1.29
CA ALA A 79 29.48 -0.10 1.52
C ALA A 79 30.58 0.76 0.84
N LYS A 80 30.34 1.15 -0.41
CA LYS A 80 31.26 2.03 -1.18
C LYS A 80 31.37 3.42 -0.56
N SER A 81 30.27 4.02 -0.14
CA SER A 81 30.26 5.33 0.51
C SER A 81 31.08 5.33 1.80
N ILE A 82 30.93 4.32 2.63
CA ILE A 82 31.68 4.17 3.90
C ILE A 82 33.16 3.92 3.63
N ALA A 83 33.51 3.08 2.66
CA ALA A 83 34.90 2.79 2.30
C ALA A 83 35.66 4.02 1.77
N SER A 84 34.98 4.98 1.18
CA SER A 84 35.58 6.20 0.63
C SER A 84 36.08 7.19 1.70
N GLU A 85 35.67 7.07 2.96
CA GLU A 85 35.98 8.02 4.02
C GLU A 85 37.10 7.60 5.00
N ASN A 86 37.92 6.60 4.64
CA ASN A 86 39.01 6.10 5.51
C ASN A 86 38.56 5.66 6.92
N VAL A 87 37.30 5.28 7.08
CA VAL A 87 36.81 4.72 8.33
C VAL A 87 37.13 3.24 8.38
N THR A 88 37.96 2.83 9.34
CA THR A 88 38.32 1.42 9.51
C THR A 88 37.15 0.68 10.17
N ILE A 89 36.25 0.16 9.33
CA ILE A 89 35.10 -0.63 9.77
C ILE A 89 35.42 -2.12 9.56
N SER A 90 35.17 -2.95 10.57
CA SER A 90 35.36 -4.39 10.43
C SER A 90 34.34 -4.99 9.42
N PRO A 91 34.68 -6.10 8.72
CA PRO A 91 33.74 -6.75 7.80
C PRO A 91 32.40 -7.12 8.45
N VAL A 92 32.42 -7.48 9.73
CA VAL A 92 31.20 -7.81 10.50
C VAL A 92 30.34 -6.58 10.72
N GLN A 93 30.96 -5.44 11.06
CA GLN A 93 30.24 -4.18 11.21
C GLN A 93 29.66 -3.71 9.87
N MET A 94 30.36 -3.91 8.76
CA MET A 94 29.87 -3.59 7.41
C MET A 94 28.61 -4.41 7.06
N ASP A 95 28.62 -5.71 7.33
CA ASP A 95 27.45 -6.60 7.10
C ASP A 95 26.25 -6.16 7.97
N LEU A 96 26.48 -5.85 9.24
CA LEU A 96 25.44 -5.34 10.14
C LEU A 96 24.85 -4.02 9.65
N LEU A 97 25.67 -3.13 9.13
CA LEU A 97 25.23 -1.85 8.60
C LEU A 97 24.36 -2.00 7.35
N GLN A 98 24.76 -2.87 6.43
CA GLN A 98 23.97 -3.19 5.24
C GLN A 98 22.60 -3.76 5.64
N LYS A 99 22.58 -4.72 6.56
CA LYS A 99 21.33 -5.30 7.09
C LYS A 99 20.44 -4.26 7.78
N ARG A 100 21.03 -3.33 8.53
CA ARG A 100 20.31 -2.22 9.18
C ARG A 100 19.62 -1.32 8.13
N VAL A 101 20.33 -0.95 7.07
CA VAL A 101 19.78 -0.10 6.01
C VAL A 101 18.59 -0.77 5.33
N VAL A 102 18.73 -2.05 4.97
CA VAL A 102 17.66 -2.83 4.35
C VAL A 102 16.47 -2.96 5.30
N ALA A 103 16.71 -3.32 6.58
CA ALA A 103 15.64 -3.47 7.56
C ALA A 103 14.89 -2.15 7.81
N LYS A 104 15.59 -1.01 7.90
CA LYS A 104 14.98 0.31 8.07
C LYS A 104 14.10 0.66 6.86
N ASN A 105 14.61 0.45 5.65
CA ASN A 105 13.83 0.67 4.43
C ASN A 105 12.57 -0.20 4.36
N ASN A 106 12.67 -1.47 4.74
CA ASN A 106 11.54 -2.38 4.76
C ASN A 106 10.48 -1.99 5.81
N ILE A 107 10.89 -1.42 6.94
CA ILE A 107 9.97 -0.87 7.94
C ILE A 107 9.22 0.35 7.37
N GLU A 108 9.94 1.29 6.76
CA GLU A 108 9.33 2.48 6.15
C GLU A 108 8.33 2.08 5.04
N ALA A 109 8.69 1.12 4.19
CA ALA A 109 7.81 0.58 3.15
C ALA A 109 6.57 -0.12 3.72
N ALA A 110 6.72 -0.92 4.78
CA ALA A 110 5.61 -1.58 5.45
C ALA A 110 4.65 -0.57 6.12
N GLN A 111 5.17 0.49 6.72
CA GLN A 111 4.36 1.57 7.28
C GLN A 111 3.55 2.30 6.20
N ALA A 112 4.18 2.61 5.06
CA ALA A 112 3.49 3.22 3.93
C ALA A 112 2.40 2.31 3.36
N ALA A 113 2.65 1.01 3.23
CA ALA A 113 1.67 0.02 2.80
C ALA A 113 0.48 -0.06 3.75
N LEU A 114 0.70 -0.03 5.07
CA LEU A 114 -0.37 0.00 6.08
C LEU A 114 -1.23 1.26 5.96
N ALA A 115 -0.62 2.43 5.79
CA ALA A 115 -1.34 3.69 5.60
C ALA A 115 -2.21 3.66 4.33
N GLN A 116 -1.70 3.06 3.26
CA GLN A 116 -2.44 2.89 2.01
C GLN A 116 -3.62 1.93 2.16
N LEU A 117 -3.44 0.80 2.86
CA LEU A 117 -4.50 -0.16 3.14
C LEU A 117 -5.62 0.46 3.99
N ASP A 118 -5.29 1.28 5.00
CA ASP A 118 -6.27 2.03 5.79
C ASP A 118 -7.09 2.99 4.91
N THR A 119 -6.42 3.70 4.00
CA THR A 119 -7.09 4.61 3.05
C THR A 119 -8.04 3.85 2.11
N LEU A 120 -7.59 2.73 1.55
CA LEU A 120 -8.41 1.87 0.69
C LEU A 120 -9.58 1.26 1.47
N GLY A 121 -9.37 0.85 2.70
CA GLY A 121 -10.42 0.35 3.59
C GLY A 121 -11.52 1.39 3.82
N LYS A 122 -11.15 2.63 4.11
CA LYS A 122 -12.10 3.75 4.26
C LYS A 122 -12.87 4.04 2.97
N GLN A 123 -12.18 4.05 1.82
CA GLN A 123 -12.84 4.22 0.52
C GLN A 123 -13.85 3.11 0.21
N ASN A 124 -13.50 1.85 0.49
CA ASN A 124 -14.40 0.72 0.29
C ASN A 124 -15.65 0.80 1.17
N ILE A 125 -15.51 1.20 2.43
CA ILE A 125 -16.64 1.41 3.35
C ILE A 125 -17.55 2.51 2.80
N GLU A 126 -16.99 3.63 2.37
CA GLU A 126 -17.75 4.74 1.80
C GLU A 126 -18.50 4.33 0.52
N GLN A 127 -17.84 3.62 -0.39
CA GLN A 127 -18.47 3.08 -1.61
C GLN A 127 -19.61 2.09 -1.28
N SER A 128 -19.41 1.23 -0.28
CA SER A 128 -20.43 0.29 0.18
C SER A 128 -21.66 1.02 0.74
N ASN A 129 -21.44 2.08 1.53
CA ASN A 129 -22.51 2.91 2.08
C ASN A 129 -23.30 3.61 0.97
N GLN A 130 -22.61 4.19 -0.01
CA GLN A 130 -23.26 4.82 -1.16
C GLN A 130 -24.07 3.83 -2.01
N LEU A 131 -23.55 2.61 -2.21
CA LEU A 131 -24.25 1.55 -2.93
C LEU A 131 -25.52 1.13 -2.17
N SER A 132 -25.43 0.99 -0.86
CA SER A 132 -26.59 0.67 0.00
C SER A 132 -27.68 1.74 -0.09
N GLN A 133 -27.32 3.02 -0.02
CA GLN A 133 -28.28 4.14 -0.17
C GLN A 133 -28.93 4.16 -1.56
N LYS A 134 -28.15 3.92 -2.63
CA LYS A 134 -28.69 3.84 -3.99
C LYS A 134 -29.65 2.66 -4.14
N SER A 135 -29.34 1.53 -3.52
CA SER A 135 -30.21 0.34 -3.53
C SER A 135 -31.55 0.61 -2.86
N ILE A 136 -31.55 1.25 -1.69
CA ILE A 136 -32.79 1.64 -0.99
C ILE A 136 -33.62 2.58 -1.86
N LYS A 137 -32.99 3.60 -2.45
CA LYS A 137 -33.68 4.54 -3.33
C LYS A 137 -34.25 3.89 -4.60
N PHE A 138 -33.53 2.92 -5.15
CA PHE A 138 -34.03 2.14 -6.29
C PHE A 138 -35.29 1.33 -5.92
N LEU A 139 -35.30 0.66 -4.77
CA LEU A 139 -36.47 -0.08 -4.28
C LEU A 139 -37.66 0.84 -4.01
N GLU A 140 -37.46 2.04 -3.48
CA GLU A 140 -38.51 3.03 -3.32
C GLU A 140 -39.11 3.45 -4.66
N LEU A 141 -38.25 3.79 -5.63
CA LEU A 141 -38.69 4.18 -6.98
C LEU A 141 -39.46 3.06 -7.67
N GLN A 142 -38.99 1.82 -7.56
CA GLN A 142 -39.67 0.64 -8.10
C GLN A 142 -41.04 0.44 -7.49
N ARG A 143 -41.16 0.59 -6.15
CA ARG A 143 -42.44 0.52 -5.47
C ARG A 143 -43.39 1.62 -5.92
N ASN A 144 -42.90 2.86 -6.01
CA ASN A 144 -43.71 4.00 -6.45
C ASN A 144 -44.20 3.86 -7.90
N ALA A 145 -43.33 3.37 -8.79
CA ALA A 145 -43.69 3.07 -10.17
C ALA A 145 -44.80 1.99 -10.26
N LYS A 146 -44.67 0.93 -9.44
CA LYS A 146 -45.69 -0.12 -9.36
C LYS A 146 -47.03 0.41 -8.87
N VAL A 147 -47.04 1.19 -7.77
CA VAL A 147 -48.27 1.80 -7.23
C VAL A 147 -48.91 2.73 -8.26
N SER A 148 -48.14 3.53 -9.00
CA SER A 148 -48.64 4.40 -10.05
C SER A 148 -49.26 3.61 -11.20
N ALA A 149 -48.62 2.52 -11.61
CA ALA A 149 -49.16 1.62 -12.68
C ALA A 149 -50.46 0.96 -12.24
N ASP A 150 -50.51 0.45 -10.98
CA ASP A 150 -51.71 -0.19 -10.44
C ASP A 150 -52.87 0.81 -10.34
N THR A 151 -52.58 2.03 -9.87
CA THR A 151 -53.55 3.13 -9.79
C THR A 151 -54.08 3.54 -11.17
N TYR A 152 -53.19 3.65 -12.17
CA TYR A 152 -53.57 3.95 -13.56
C TYR A 152 -54.49 2.87 -14.09
N ASN A 153 -54.17 1.60 -13.92
CA ASN A 153 -54.99 0.46 -14.38
C ASN A 153 -56.37 0.47 -13.71
N LEU A 154 -56.41 0.76 -12.40
CA LEU A 154 -57.67 0.83 -11.64
C LEU A 154 -58.58 1.97 -12.16
N LEU A 155 -58.00 3.17 -12.36
CA LEU A 155 -58.71 4.32 -12.91
C LEU A 155 -59.22 4.07 -14.33
N THR A 156 -58.41 3.45 -15.19
CA THR A 156 -58.80 3.10 -16.56
C THR A 156 -59.97 2.14 -16.55
N LYS A 157 -59.92 1.10 -15.71
CA LYS A 157 -60.99 0.14 -15.55
C LYS A 157 -62.32 0.79 -15.05
N SER A 158 -62.21 1.67 -14.07
CA SER A 158 -63.36 2.41 -13.54
C SER A 158 -63.98 3.34 -14.60
N LEU A 159 -63.17 3.95 -15.44
CA LEU A 159 -63.60 4.77 -16.56
C LEU A 159 -64.37 3.96 -17.64
N GLU A 160 -63.86 2.76 -17.94
CA GLU A 160 -64.53 1.84 -18.89
C GLU A 160 -65.86 1.37 -18.34
N GLU A 161 -65.96 1.02 -17.06
CA GLU A 161 -67.21 0.61 -16.38
C GLU A 161 -68.29 1.75 -16.40
N LEU A 162 -67.84 3.00 -16.21
CA LEU A 162 -68.74 4.16 -16.32
C LEU A 162 -69.24 4.44 -17.73
N LYS A 163 -68.43 4.16 -18.77
CA LYS A 163 -68.81 4.29 -20.17
C LYS A 163 -69.85 3.26 -20.60
N ILE A 164 -69.81 2.07 -20.03
CA ILE A 164 -70.75 0.97 -20.34
C ILE A 164 -72.12 1.18 -19.67
N LYS A 165 -72.21 1.94 -18.56
CA LYS A 165 -73.42 2.25 -17.85
C LYS A 165 -74.25 3.42 -18.41
N LYS A 166 -73.78 4.03 -19.48
CA LYS A 166 -74.48 5.09 -20.25
C LYS A 166 -75.08 4.50 -21.51
#